data_af8c773a5230cd71c4b3d20805fae030
#
_entry.id   af8c773a5230cd71c4b3d20805fae030
#
_cell.length_a   1.000
_cell.length_b   1.000
_cell.length_c   1.000
_cell.angle_alpha   90.00
_cell.angle_beta   90.00
_cell.angle_gamma   90.00
#
_symmetry.space_group_name_H-M   'P 1'
#
loop_
_entity.id
_entity.type
_entity.pdbx_description
1 polymer ?
#
loop_
_entity_poly.entity_id
_entity_poly.type
_entity_poly.pdbx_seq_one_letter_code
_entity_poly.pdbx_strand_id
1 'polypeptide(L)'
;MSNPDLSPQQIRAALAHLGSLLPPAPMAEMVIIGGAAGVLSGALPASRTTVDCDVLQVSPPEMFDLCRYHAEEVAQRFQIAPQWLDASAHTLAHLMLPGWRDRLVTIGTFGPLKVRAVGRIDLIALKVIAGRAEDLEDLDSLTITHAEAEQLLELFPAIQARGISPQTYAAALEVLSIMRPKNES
;
A
#
# COMPACT_ATOMS: atom_id res chain seq x y z
N MET A 1 8.37 19.61 -13.57
CA MET A 1 9.37 18.52 -13.48
C MET A 1 8.64 17.36 -12.83
N SER A 2 8.54 16.19 -13.48
CA SER A 2 8.00 15.00 -12.85
C SER A 2 8.95 14.58 -11.73
N ASN A 3 8.38 14.23 -10.57
CA ASN A 3 9.16 13.67 -9.47
C ASN A 3 9.84 12.39 -9.94
N PRO A 4 11.11 12.15 -9.53
CA PRO A 4 11.76 10.89 -9.84
C PRO A 4 11.04 9.76 -9.13
N ASP A 5 10.78 8.69 -9.85
CA ASP A 5 10.23 7.47 -9.28
C ASP A 5 11.19 6.85 -8.26
N LEU A 6 10.64 6.31 -7.20
CA LEU A 6 11.37 5.67 -6.10
C LEU A 6 11.55 4.17 -6.35
N SER A 7 12.78 3.72 -6.35
CA SER A 7 13.08 2.27 -6.29
C SER A 7 12.85 1.72 -4.88
N PRO A 8 12.68 0.39 -4.73
CA PRO A 8 12.55 -0.25 -3.41
C PRO A 8 13.71 0.06 -2.47
N GLN A 9 14.92 0.20 -2.99
CA GLN A 9 16.12 0.55 -2.22
C GLN A 9 16.07 1.98 -1.69
N GLN A 10 15.61 2.93 -2.51
CA GLN A 10 15.45 4.33 -2.09
C GLN A 10 14.37 4.46 -1.02
N ILE A 11 13.23 3.75 -1.16
CA ILE A 11 12.19 3.75 -0.14
C ILE A 11 12.73 3.18 1.19
N ARG A 12 13.46 2.06 1.16
CA ARG A 12 14.06 1.48 2.37
C ARG A 12 15.06 2.43 3.01
N ALA A 13 15.90 3.11 2.23
CA ALA A 13 16.86 4.09 2.73
C ALA A 13 16.16 5.31 3.35
N ALA A 14 15.09 5.80 2.73
CA ALA A 14 14.28 6.90 3.25
C ALA A 14 13.58 6.51 4.56
N LEU A 15 12.98 5.32 4.64
CA LEU A 15 12.37 4.79 5.87
C LEU A 15 13.39 4.58 6.99
N ALA A 16 14.61 4.12 6.66
CA ALA A 16 15.68 3.96 7.63
C ALA A 16 16.12 5.30 8.21
N HIS A 17 16.26 6.31 7.35
CA HIS A 17 16.59 7.65 7.82
C HIS A 17 15.45 8.27 8.63
N LEU A 18 14.21 8.13 8.18
CA LEU A 18 13.04 8.57 8.94
C LEU A 18 13.04 7.96 10.35
N GLY A 19 13.25 6.65 10.46
CA GLY A 19 13.33 5.98 11.75
C GLY A 19 14.46 6.50 12.64
N SER A 20 15.58 6.93 12.07
CA SER A 20 16.70 7.49 12.84
C SER A 20 16.41 8.89 13.43
N LEU A 21 15.41 9.59 12.91
CA LEU A 21 14.99 10.92 13.37
C LEU A 21 13.90 10.84 14.44
N LEU A 22 13.27 9.68 14.61
CA LEU A 22 12.21 9.50 15.59
C LEU A 22 12.77 9.28 17.01
N PRO A 23 12.04 9.68 18.06
CA PRO A 23 12.41 9.39 19.43
C PRO A 23 12.48 7.87 19.66
N PRO A 24 13.37 7.37 20.54
CA PRO A 24 13.56 5.94 20.77
C PRO A 24 12.35 5.24 21.38
N ALA A 25 11.43 6.00 21.95
CA ALA A 25 10.17 5.52 22.52
C ALA A 25 9.08 6.60 22.38
N PRO A 26 7.82 6.22 22.19
CA PRO A 26 7.34 4.85 21.99
C PRO A 26 7.74 4.28 20.61
N MET A 27 7.76 2.96 20.50
CA MET A 27 7.89 2.30 19.18
C MET A 27 6.69 2.65 18.30
N ALA A 28 6.96 3.04 17.05
CA ALA A 28 5.91 3.29 16.07
C ALA A 28 5.72 2.09 15.15
N GLU A 29 4.48 1.75 14.84
CA GLU A 29 4.13 0.83 13.73
C GLU A 29 3.47 1.62 12.62
N MET A 30 4.08 1.59 11.43
CA MET A 30 3.56 2.20 10.20
C MET A 30 3.05 1.09 9.28
N VAL A 31 1.82 1.22 8.81
CA VAL A 31 1.24 0.35 7.78
C VAL A 31 1.18 1.09 6.47
N ILE A 32 1.79 0.52 5.43
CA ILE A 32 1.83 1.07 4.08
C ILE A 32 0.96 0.26 3.12
N ILE A 33 0.46 0.93 2.07
CA ILE A 33 -0.34 0.37 0.98
C ILE A 33 0.24 0.77 -0.38
N GLY A 34 -0.49 0.53 -1.45
CA GLY A 34 -0.15 1.02 -2.79
C GLY A 34 1.09 0.38 -3.41
N GLY A 35 1.74 1.10 -4.31
CA GLY A 35 2.92 0.63 -5.03
C GLY A 35 4.09 0.29 -4.12
N ALA A 36 4.36 1.14 -3.11
CA ALA A 36 5.42 0.89 -2.13
C ALA A 36 5.21 -0.41 -1.34
N ALA A 37 3.98 -0.69 -0.89
CA ALA A 37 3.66 -1.94 -0.22
C ALA A 37 3.91 -3.15 -1.13
N GLY A 38 3.50 -3.07 -2.39
CA GLY A 38 3.68 -4.14 -3.37
C GLY A 38 5.14 -4.48 -3.63
N VAL A 39 5.98 -3.48 -3.89
CA VAL A 39 7.40 -3.71 -4.21
C VAL A 39 8.22 -4.09 -2.96
N LEU A 40 7.91 -3.54 -1.80
CA LEU A 40 8.66 -3.83 -0.56
C LEU A 40 8.31 -5.20 0.02
N SER A 41 7.07 -5.67 -0.16
CA SER A 41 6.65 -7.02 0.24
C SER A 41 7.06 -8.11 -0.75
N GLY A 42 7.50 -7.74 -1.95
CA GLY A 42 7.81 -8.68 -3.04
C GLY A 42 6.56 -9.19 -3.78
N ALA A 43 5.40 -8.60 -3.55
CA ALA A 43 4.18 -8.91 -4.30
C ALA A 43 4.26 -8.37 -5.73
N LEU A 44 4.88 -7.20 -5.93
CA LEU A 44 5.20 -6.63 -7.24
C LEU A 44 6.67 -6.83 -7.59
N PRO A 45 7.03 -6.83 -8.89
CA PRO A 45 8.41 -6.97 -9.34
C PRO A 45 9.34 -5.92 -8.73
N ALA A 46 10.59 -6.30 -8.41
CA ALA A 46 11.60 -5.38 -7.84
C ALA A 46 12.01 -4.24 -8.80
N SER A 47 11.72 -4.38 -10.09
CA SER A 47 11.92 -3.35 -11.11
C SER A 47 10.82 -2.28 -11.12
N ARG A 48 9.67 -2.54 -10.47
CA ARG A 48 8.58 -1.58 -10.35
C ARG A 48 9.02 -0.44 -9.43
N THR A 49 8.86 0.79 -9.90
CA THR A 49 9.08 2.02 -9.12
C THR A 49 7.74 2.65 -8.73
N THR A 50 7.76 3.54 -7.75
CA THR A 50 6.57 4.28 -7.32
C THR A 50 6.94 5.73 -7.04
N VAL A 51 5.98 6.64 -7.13
CA VAL A 51 6.22 8.07 -6.87
C VAL A 51 6.23 8.41 -5.37
N ASP A 52 5.60 7.54 -4.53
CA ASP A 52 5.37 7.78 -3.12
C ASP A 52 5.27 6.49 -2.30
N CYS A 53 5.15 6.66 -1.01
CA CYS A 53 4.88 5.63 -0.04
C CYS A 53 3.58 5.98 0.70
N ASP A 54 2.49 5.37 0.29
CA ASP A 54 1.15 5.56 0.86
C ASP A 54 1.06 4.99 2.27
N VAL A 55 0.77 5.84 3.25
CA VAL A 55 0.63 5.45 4.66
C VAL A 55 -0.84 5.31 5.03
N LEU A 56 -1.25 4.08 5.31
CA LEU A 56 -2.61 3.77 5.77
C LEU A 56 -2.83 4.13 7.23
N GLN A 57 -1.85 3.84 8.07
CA GLN A 57 -1.94 4.01 9.52
C GLN A 57 -0.56 4.13 10.15
N VAL A 58 -0.44 4.96 11.19
CA VAL A 58 0.67 4.93 12.15
C VAL A 58 0.11 4.78 13.56
N SER A 59 0.72 3.95 14.37
CA SER A 59 0.33 3.69 15.76
C SER A 59 1.58 3.77 16.66
N PRO A 60 1.54 4.47 17.79
CA PRO A 60 0.42 5.26 18.27
C PRO A 60 0.20 6.54 17.42
N PRO A 61 -0.99 7.14 17.42
CA PRO A 61 -1.36 8.25 16.50
C PRO A 61 -0.44 9.46 16.56
N GLU A 62 0.11 9.80 17.71
CA GLU A 62 1.04 10.92 17.88
C GLU A 62 2.34 10.77 17.09
N MET A 63 2.73 9.55 16.76
CA MET A 63 3.89 9.28 15.92
C MET A 63 3.65 9.61 14.45
N PHE A 64 2.39 9.72 14.04
CA PHE A 64 2.04 10.09 12.66
C PHE A 64 2.51 11.51 12.31
N ASP A 65 2.27 12.47 13.20
CA ASP A 65 2.69 13.85 12.99
C ASP A 65 4.21 14.00 13.00
N LEU A 66 4.90 13.23 13.83
CA LEU A 66 6.37 13.18 13.85
C LEU A 66 6.92 12.60 12.54
N CYS A 67 6.34 11.52 12.02
CA CYS A 67 6.73 10.96 10.73
C CYS A 67 6.55 11.99 9.60
N ARG A 68 5.43 12.70 9.58
CA ARG A 68 5.16 13.75 8.59
C ARG A 68 6.13 14.92 8.71
N TYR A 69 6.40 15.37 9.92
CA TYR A 69 7.33 16.47 10.18
C TYR A 69 8.73 16.14 9.63
N HIS A 70 9.25 14.96 9.90
CA HIS A 70 10.56 14.55 9.43
C HIS A 70 10.60 14.10 7.96
N ALA A 71 9.46 13.83 7.33
CA ALA A 71 9.42 13.40 5.93
C ALA A 71 10.03 14.42 4.98
N GLU A 72 9.90 15.73 5.26
CA GLU A 72 10.51 16.79 4.46
C GLU A 72 12.04 16.79 4.56
N GLU A 73 12.61 16.60 5.76
CA GLU A 73 14.04 16.46 5.96
C GLU A 73 14.61 15.26 5.19
N VAL A 74 13.90 14.13 5.24
CA VAL A 74 14.23 12.93 4.46
C VAL A 74 14.20 13.24 2.96
N ALA A 75 13.15 13.93 2.48
CA ALA A 75 13.03 14.29 1.08
C ALA A 75 14.20 15.14 0.59
N GLN A 76 14.60 16.14 1.36
CA GLN A 76 15.74 16.99 1.05
C GLN A 76 17.06 16.20 1.01
N ARG A 77 17.28 15.32 2.00
CA ARG A 77 18.49 14.50 2.08
C ARG A 77 18.65 13.55 0.90
N PHE A 78 17.57 12.91 0.47
CA PHE A 78 17.58 11.90 -0.60
C PHE A 78 17.25 12.48 -1.97
N GLN A 79 16.96 13.80 -2.07
CA GLN A 79 16.56 14.49 -3.30
C GLN A 79 15.35 13.83 -3.97
N ILE A 80 14.38 13.43 -3.16
CA ILE A 80 13.12 12.85 -3.57
C ILE A 80 11.97 13.84 -3.37
N ALA A 81 10.77 13.49 -3.82
CA ALA A 81 9.60 14.36 -3.70
C ALA A 81 9.31 14.71 -2.22
N PRO A 82 8.96 15.96 -1.89
CA PRO A 82 8.54 16.29 -0.52
C PRO A 82 7.35 15.45 -0.04
N GLN A 83 6.49 15.02 -0.97
CA GLN A 83 5.31 14.18 -0.70
C GLN A 83 5.60 12.68 -0.81
N TRP A 84 6.86 12.25 -0.78
CA TRP A 84 7.24 10.84 -0.88
C TRP A 84 6.55 9.94 0.16
N LEU A 85 6.17 10.51 1.30
CA LEU A 85 5.39 9.84 2.35
C LEU A 85 3.96 10.42 2.31
N ASP A 86 3.07 9.74 1.60
CA ASP A 86 1.67 10.21 1.48
C ASP A 86 0.81 9.68 2.62
N ALA A 87 0.34 10.63 3.41
CA ALA A 87 -0.54 10.38 4.54
C ALA A 87 -2.04 10.41 4.18
N SER A 88 -2.42 10.78 2.95
CA SER A 88 -3.84 10.87 2.55
C SER A 88 -4.52 9.50 2.50
N ALA A 89 -3.73 8.45 2.31
CA ALA A 89 -4.19 7.07 2.22
C ALA A 89 -4.88 6.55 3.49
N HIS A 90 -4.75 7.23 4.65
CA HIS A 90 -5.49 6.85 5.87
C HIS A 90 -7.00 6.88 5.68
N THR A 91 -7.50 7.69 4.74
CA THR A 91 -8.92 7.76 4.40
C THR A 91 -9.44 6.45 3.79
N LEU A 92 -8.56 5.59 3.28
CA LEU A 92 -8.90 4.30 2.69
C LEU A 92 -9.06 3.17 3.73
N ALA A 93 -8.79 3.44 5.01
CA ALA A 93 -8.86 2.43 6.06
C ALA A 93 -10.24 1.74 6.17
N HIS A 94 -11.31 2.44 5.82
CA HIS A 94 -12.66 1.90 5.80
C HIS A 94 -12.90 0.90 4.64
N LEU A 95 -12.07 0.92 3.58
CA LEU A 95 -12.14 0.02 2.43
C LEU A 95 -11.33 -1.27 2.62
N MET A 96 -10.61 -1.40 3.72
CA MET A 96 -9.79 -2.60 3.96
C MET A 96 -10.67 -3.84 4.15
N LEU A 97 -10.26 -4.96 3.57
CA LEU A 97 -10.96 -6.24 3.72
C LEU A 97 -11.06 -6.66 5.20
N PRO A 98 -12.12 -7.38 5.62
CA PRO A 98 -12.17 -7.97 6.96
C PRO A 98 -10.90 -8.80 7.26
N GLY A 99 -10.35 -8.67 8.48
CA GLY A 99 -9.15 -9.41 8.91
C GLY A 99 -7.82 -8.95 8.27
N TRP A 100 -7.77 -7.81 7.60
CA TRP A 100 -6.56 -7.32 6.92
C TRP A 100 -5.34 -7.18 7.84
N ARG A 101 -5.56 -6.88 9.13
CA ARG A 101 -4.47 -6.73 10.10
C ARG A 101 -3.72 -8.03 10.36
N ASP A 102 -4.40 -9.17 10.24
CA ASP A 102 -3.81 -10.50 10.41
C ASP A 102 -2.95 -10.91 9.21
N ARG A 103 -3.17 -10.26 8.06
CA ARG A 103 -2.45 -10.48 6.80
C ARG A 103 -1.29 -9.52 6.55
N LEU A 104 -1.00 -8.62 7.49
CA LEU A 104 0.10 -7.65 7.34
C LEU A 104 1.46 -8.35 7.23
N VAL A 105 2.26 -7.93 6.26
CA VAL A 105 3.62 -8.41 6.00
C VAL A 105 4.64 -7.46 6.63
N THR A 106 5.58 -7.96 7.42
CA THR A 106 6.65 -7.13 7.99
C THR A 106 7.67 -6.79 6.92
N ILE A 107 7.89 -5.49 6.70
CA ILE A 107 8.90 -4.97 5.76
C ILE A 107 10.25 -4.79 6.47
N GLY A 108 10.25 -4.30 7.68
CA GLY A 108 11.45 -4.13 8.49
C GLY A 108 11.21 -3.28 9.74
N THR A 109 12.27 -3.18 10.54
CA THR A 109 12.31 -2.28 11.69
C THR A 109 13.49 -1.33 11.50
N PHE A 110 13.21 -0.04 11.52
CA PHE A 110 14.14 1.04 11.26
C PHE A 110 14.23 1.92 12.52
N GLY A 111 15.15 1.57 13.43
CA GLY A 111 15.16 2.19 14.77
C GLY A 111 13.84 1.94 15.49
N PRO A 112 13.16 2.99 15.99
CA PRO A 112 11.86 2.86 16.66
C PRO A 112 10.67 2.68 15.70
N LEU A 113 10.89 2.69 14.36
CA LEU A 113 9.85 2.59 13.35
C LEU A 113 9.78 1.16 12.79
N LYS A 114 8.71 0.43 13.11
CA LYS A 114 8.37 -0.85 12.49
C LYS A 114 7.45 -0.57 11.30
N VAL A 115 7.83 -1.03 10.10
CA VAL A 115 7.04 -0.87 8.88
C VAL A 115 6.45 -2.21 8.47
N ARG A 116 5.14 -2.20 8.19
CA ARG A 116 4.38 -3.34 7.67
C ARG A 116 3.64 -2.93 6.40
N ALA A 117 3.52 -3.82 5.45
CA ALA A 117 2.70 -3.66 4.26
C ALA A 117 1.40 -4.45 4.40
N VAL A 118 0.35 -4.02 3.72
CA VAL A 118 -0.87 -4.83 3.56
C VAL A 118 -0.55 -6.13 2.85
N GLY A 119 -1.31 -7.17 3.16
CA GLY A 119 -1.16 -8.48 2.53
C GLY A 119 -1.54 -8.44 1.05
N ARG A 120 -1.07 -9.45 0.29
CA ARG A 120 -1.27 -9.53 -1.15
C ARG A 120 -2.76 -9.42 -1.56
N ILE A 121 -3.65 -10.11 -0.86
CA ILE A 121 -5.09 -10.07 -1.17
C ILE A 121 -5.69 -8.67 -0.94
N ASP A 122 -5.24 -7.97 0.11
CA ASP A 122 -5.66 -6.60 0.40
C ASP A 122 -5.12 -5.61 -0.63
N LEU A 123 -3.87 -5.81 -1.09
CA LEU A 123 -3.27 -5.01 -2.16
C LEU A 123 -4.06 -5.17 -3.47
N ILE A 124 -4.40 -6.42 -3.85
CA ILE A 124 -5.23 -6.70 -5.04
C ILE A 124 -6.58 -6.00 -4.91
N ALA A 125 -7.26 -6.13 -3.76
CA ALA A 125 -8.55 -5.50 -3.53
C ALA A 125 -8.51 -3.98 -3.72
N LEU A 126 -7.52 -3.30 -3.12
CA LEU A 126 -7.36 -1.86 -3.26
C LEU A 126 -7.12 -1.43 -4.71
N LYS A 127 -6.29 -2.18 -5.47
CA LYS A 127 -6.02 -1.90 -6.88
C LYS A 127 -7.24 -2.14 -7.78
N VAL A 128 -7.98 -3.21 -7.54
CA VAL A 128 -9.24 -3.49 -8.24
C VAL A 128 -10.26 -2.37 -7.99
N ILE A 129 -10.36 -1.85 -6.76
CA ILE A 129 -11.26 -0.76 -6.40
C ILE A 129 -10.80 0.56 -7.02
N ALA A 130 -9.50 0.85 -7.01
CA ALA A 130 -8.95 2.08 -7.57
C ALA A 130 -9.07 2.11 -9.10
N GLY A 131 -8.77 1.01 -9.79
CA GLY A 131 -9.00 0.80 -11.22
C GLY A 131 -8.30 1.78 -12.16
N ARG A 132 -7.24 2.47 -11.69
CA ARG A 132 -6.46 3.38 -12.52
C ARG A 132 -5.59 2.58 -13.50
N ALA A 133 -5.11 3.20 -14.57
CA ALA A 133 -4.28 2.52 -15.57
C ALA A 133 -3.07 1.81 -14.94
N GLU A 134 -2.37 2.49 -14.04
CA GLU A 134 -1.23 1.93 -13.29
C GLU A 134 -1.62 0.77 -12.36
N ASP A 135 -2.84 0.79 -11.80
CA ASP A 135 -3.34 -0.30 -10.96
C ASP A 135 -3.65 -1.55 -11.79
N LEU A 136 -4.16 -1.37 -13.02
CA LEU A 136 -4.40 -2.48 -13.95
C LEU A 136 -3.09 -3.13 -14.42
N GLU A 137 -2.04 -2.34 -14.68
CA GLU A 137 -0.70 -2.85 -14.99
C GLU A 137 -0.10 -3.64 -13.83
N ASP A 138 -0.27 -3.13 -12.61
CA ASP A 138 0.17 -3.82 -11.40
C ASP A 138 -0.62 -5.13 -11.17
N LEU A 139 -1.94 -5.13 -11.43
CA LEU A 139 -2.78 -6.33 -11.34
C LEU A 139 -2.37 -7.41 -12.36
N ASP A 140 -2.01 -7.02 -13.58
CA ASP A 140 -1.47 -7.94 -14.58
C ASP A 140 -0.15 -8.57 -14.10
N SER A 141 0.74 -7.73 -13.54
CA SER A 141 2.01 -8.19 -12.96
C SER A 141 1.82 -9.11 -11.74
N LEU A 142 0.77 -8.89 -10.95
CA LEU A 142 0.43 -9.73 -9.81
C LEU A 142 -0.02 -11.13 -10.21
N THR A 143 -0.56 -11.33 -11.40
CA THR A 143 -1.06 -12.62 -11.88
C THR A 143 -2.03 -13.25 -10.87
N ILE A 144 -3.24 -12.68 -10.79
CA ILE A 144 -4.26 -13.10 -9.81
C ILE A 144 -4.64 -14.55 -10.04
N THR A 145 -4.57 -15.38 -8.99
CA THR A 145 -5.00 -16.77 -9.05
C THR A 145 -6.53 -16.90 -8.97
N HIS A 146 -7.05 -18.04 -9.42
CA HIS A 146 -8.47 -18.34 -9.31
C HIS A 146 -8.97 -18.29 -7.85
N ALA A 147 -8.19 -18.84 -6.93
CA ALA A 147 -8.51 -18.82 -5.50
C ALA A 147 -8.55 -17.41 -4.91
N GLU A 148 -7.63 -16.54 -5.33
CA GLU A 148 -7.64 -15.12 -4.90
C GLU A 148 -8.85 -14.38 -5.46
N ALA A 149 -9.22 -14.64 -6.71
CA ALA A 149 -10.42 -14.04 -7.31
C ALA A 149 -11.70 -14.48 -6.58
N GLU A 150 -11.84 -15.76 -6.28
CA GLU A 150 -12.98 -16.30 -5.49
C GLU A 150 -13.03 -15.67 -4.10
N GLN A 151 -11.90 -15.63 -3.40
CA GLN A 151 -11.81 -15.00 -2.08
C GLN A 151 -12.20 -13.52 -2.11
N LEU A 152 -11.79 -12.79 -3.14
CA LEU A 152 -12.18 -11.38 -3.30
C LEU A 152 -13.68 -11.23 -3.54
N LEU A 153 -14.28 -12.09 -4.38
CA LEU A 153 -15.72 -12.08 -4.63
C LEU A 153 -16.53 -12.33 -3.35
N GLU A 154 -16.05 -13.19 -2.46
CA GLU A 154 -16.66 -13.43 -1.15
C GLU A 154 -16.55 -12.24 -0.20
N LEU A 155 -15.43 -11.50 -0.25
CA LEU A 155 -15.13 -10.41 0.69
C LEU A 155 -15.67 -9.04 0.22
N PHE A 156 -15.85 -8.82 -1.08
CA PHE A 156 -16.27 -7.53 -1.65
C PHE A 156 -17.64 -7.01 -1.15
N PRO A 157 -18.65 -7.84 -0.88
CA PRO A 157 -19.90 -7.34 -0.30
C PRO A 157 -19.71 -6.59 1.03
N ALA A 158 -18.70 -6.98 1.83
CA ALA A 158 -18.36 -6.29 3.07
C ALA A 158 -17.77 -4.89 2.83
N ILE A 159 -17.06 -4.68 1.71
CA ILE A 159 -16.54 -3.36 1.31
C ILE A 159 -17.69 -2.48 0.79
N GLN A 160 -18.57 -3.03 -0.01
CA GLN A 160 -19.75 -2.31 -0.51
C GLN A 160 -20.58 -1.74 0.66
N ALA A 161 -20.80 -2.54 1.69
CA ALA A 161 -21.51 -2.13 2.89
C ALA A 161 -20.83 -0.98 3.66
N ARG A 162 -19.55 -0.69 3.38
CA ARG A 162 -18.77 0.39 3.99
C ARG A 162 -18.75 1.69 3.20
N GLY A 163 -19.52 1.79 2.12
CA GLY A 163 -19.83 3.06 1.47
C GLY A 163 -19.09 3.37 0.17
N ILE A 164 -18.51 2.39 -0.52
CA ILE A 164 -18.11 2.63 -1.91
C ILE A 164 -19.35 2.84 -2.78
N SER A 165 -19.20 3.67 -3.82
CA SER A 165 -20.32 3.92 -4.73
C SER A 165 -20.73 2.64 -5.48
N PRO A 166 -22.02 2.48 -5.84
CA PRO A 166 -22.46 1.35 -6.67
C PRO A 166 -21.68 1.25 -7.99
N GLN A 167 -21.30 2.40 -8.57
CA GLN A 167 -20.52 2.48 -9.80
C GLN A 167 -19.10 1.93 -9.60
N THR A 168 -18.42 2.35 -8.53
CA THR A 168 -17.08 1.86 -8.18
C THR A 168 -17.12 0.36 -7.90
N TYR A 169 -18.14 -0.11 -7.19
CA TYR A 169 -18.31 -1.54 -6.90
C TYR A 169 -18.51 -2.36 -8.18
N ALA A 170 -19.37 -1.89 -9.10
CA ALA A 170 -19.62 -2.57 -10.37
C ALA A 170 -18.34 -2.62 -11.23
N ALA A 171 -17.60 -1.50 -11.33
CA ALA A 171 -16.33 -1.44 -12.05
C ALA A 171 -15.28 -2.40 -11.45
N ALA A 172 -15.20 -2.47 -10.12
CA ALA A 172 -14.30 -3.39 -9.43
C ALA A 172 -14.61 -4.87 -9.73
N LEU A 173 -15.88 -5.24 -9.76
CA LEU A 173 -16.32 -6.59 -10.15
C LEU A 173 -15.99 -6.91 -11.62
N GLU A 174 -16.13 -5.93 -12.52
CA GLU A 174 -15.77 -6.08 -13.93
C GLU A 174 -14.25 -6.34 -14.08
N VAL A 175 -13.40 -5.52 -13.43
CA VAL A 175 -11.96 -5.72 -13.42
C VAL A 175 -11.60 -7.11 -12.91
N LEU A 176 -12.19 -7.54 -11.79
CA LEU A 176 -11.94 -8.86 -11.22
C LEU A 176 -12.38 -9.99 -12.15
N SER A 177 -13.49 -9.82 -12.85
CA SER A 177 -13.98 -10.78 -13.86
C SER A 177 -13.02 -10.93 -15.04
N ILE A 178 -12.41 -9.83 -15.49
CA ILE A 178 -11.43 -9.83 -16.60
C ILE A 178 -10.11 -10.49 -16.16
N MET A 179 -9.66 -10.18 -14.94
CA MET A 179 -8.38 -10.67 -14.40
C MET A 179 -8.44 -12.11 -13.90
N ARG A 180 -9.64 -12.65 -13.71
CA ARG A 180 -9.83 -14.04 -13.28
C ARG A 180 -9.30 -14.99 -14.35
N PRO A 181 -8.39 -15.94 -14.02
CA PRO A 181 -7.94 -16.95 -14.96
C PRO A 181 -9.13 -17.71 -15.52
N LYS A 182 -9.20 -17.85 -16.84
CA LYS A 182 -10.18 -18.76 -17.47
C LYS A 182 -9.84 -20.18 -17.01
N ASN A 183 -10.81 -20.93 -16.50
CA ASN A 183 -10.60 -22.34 -16.20
C ASN A 183 -10.03 -23.02 -17.44
N GLU A 184 -8.81 -23.52 -17.35
CA GLU A 184 -8.30 -24.49 -18.32
C GLU A 184 -9.19 -25.73 -18.21
N SER A 185 -9.99 -25.97 -19.25
CA SER A 185 -10.89 -27.14 -19.37
C SER A 185 -10.09 -28.38 -19.66
#